data_b108e44987a7652c60a47a8475b5875c
#
_entry.id   b108e44987a7652c60a47a8475b5875c
#
_cell.length_a   1.000
_cell.length_b   1.000
_cell.length_c   1.000
_cell.angle_alpha   90.00
_cell.angle_beta   90.00
_cell.angle_gamma   90.00
#
_symmetry.space_group_name_H-M   'P 1'
#
loop_
_entity.id
_entity.type
_entity.pdbx_description
1 polymer ?
#
loop_
_entity_poly.entity_id
_entity_poly.type
_entity_poly.pdbx_seq_one_letter_code
_entity_poly.pdbx_strand_id
1 'polypeptide(L)'
;MAEVFVLGGGTPTPTEFRFGSAHALRIGDEVLMFDCGPAATHKLVKAGLYPTLVDNLFFTHHHFDHNIDYPCFLLCRWDQAAGHGSELNVYGPKLTEEITQKIIGVGGAFESDWQARVNHPYSQQVFVNRGGALPRIPPAPKAKDVGVGEVASGKDWQVTAALAEHVQPYLDSLASRVETPEGSVIFTGDTQP
;
A
#
# COMPACT_ATOMS: atom_id res chain seq x y z
N MET A 1 -11.76 14.79 -11.11
CA MET A 1 -12.67 13.62 -11.19
C MET A 1 -12.09 12.53 -10.29
N ALA A 2 -12.94 11.94 -9.44
CA ALA A 2 -12.56 10.82 -8.59
C ALA A 2 -13.04 9.49 -9.21
N GLU A 3 -12.19 8.47 -9.23
CA GLU A 3 -12.50 7.15 -9.81
C GLU A 3 -12.07 6.04 -8.85
N VAL A 4 -12.99 5.13 -8.55
CA VAL A 4 -12.77 3.96 -7.69
C VAL A 4 -12.46 2.73 -8.54
N PHE A 5 -11.39 2.04 -8.21
CA PHE A 5 -10.96 0.77 -8.82
C PHE A 5 -11.07 -0.35 -7.79
N VAL A 6 -11.90 -1.34 -8.04
CA VAL A 6 -11.98 -2.55 -7.21
C VAL A 6 -10.95 -3.55 -7.75
N LEU A 7 -9.80 -3.62 -7.11
CA LEU A 7 -8.70 -4.53 -7.47
C LEU A 7 -8.91 -5.93 -6.88
N GLY A 8 -9.54 -6.02 -5.72
CA GLY A 8 -9.91 -7.25 -5.05
C GLY A 8 -11.14 -7.03 -4.18
N GLY A 9 -12.14 -7.86 -4.34
CA GLY A 9 -13.40 -7.82 -3.57
C GLY A 9 -13.80 -9.22 -3.14
N GLY A 10 -12.84 -9.99 -2.65
CA GLY A 10 -13.03 -11.35 -2.15
C GLY A 10 -12.82 -11.44 -0.65
N THR A 11 -12.88 -12.64 -0.15
CA THR A 11 -12.65 -13.04 1.24
C THR A 11 -11.33 -13.84 1.33
N PRO A 12 -10.91 -14.30 2.52
CA PRO A 12 -9.77 -15.22 2.67
C PRO A 12 -9.87 -16.50 1.82
N THR A 13 -11.08 -16.89 1.43
CA THR A 13 -11.31 -18.07 0.58
C THR A 13 -11.17 -17.71 -0.89
N PRO A 14 -10.12 -18.18 -1.60
CA PRO A 14 -9.95 -17.90 -3.01
C PRO A 14 -11.02 -18.60 -3.85
N THR A 15 -11.55 -17.88 -4.82
CA THR A 15 -12.36 -18.42 -5.90
C THR A 15 -11.68 -18.13 -7.23
N GLU A 16 -12.16 -18.70 -8.32
CA GLU A 16 -11.64 -18.43 -9.67
C GLU A 16 -11.66 -16.94 -10.03
N PHE A 17 -12.60 -16.16 -9.48
CA PHE A 17 -12.85 -14.78 -9.85
C PHE A 17 -12.53 -13.75 -8.73
N ARG A 18 -12.45 -14.19 -7.48
CA ARG A 18 -12.31 -13.29 -6.33
C ARG A 18 -11.35 -13.85 -5.29
N PHE A 19 -10.45 -12.98 -4.82
CA PHE A 19 -9.58 -13.29 -3.70
C PHE A 19 -9.08 -12.00 -3.05
N GLY A 20 -9.22 -11.91 -1.71
CA GLY A 20 -8.74 -10.83 -0.87
C GLY A 20 -9.32 -9.44 -1.18
N SER A 21 -8.82 -8.46 -0.51
CA SER A 21 -9.24 -7.06 -0.58
C SER A 21 -8.13 -6.15 -1.10
N ALA A 22 -8.43 -5.35 -2.10
CA ALA A 22 -7.60 -4.23 -2.51
C ALA A 22 -8.42 -3.25 -3.36
N HIS A 23 -8.27 -1.96 -3.10
CA HIS A 23 -8.95 -0.90 -3.84
C HIS A 23 -7.97 0.22 -4.16
N ALA A 24 -8.21 0.95 -5.25
CA ALA A 24 -7.53 2.21 -5.50
C ALA A 24 -8.56 3.32 -5.76
N LEU A 25 -8.22 4.52 -5.35
CA LEU A 25 -8.99 5.73 -5.61
C LEU A 25 -8.08 6.73 -6.30
N ARG A 26 -8.40 7.06 -7.54
CA ARG A 26 -7.70 8.11 -8.28
C ARG A 26 -8.45 9.43 -8.12
N ILE A 27 -7.74 10.49 -7.75
CA ILE A 27 -8.26 11.85 -7.57
C ILE A 27 -7.32 12.78 -8.34
N GLY A 28 -7.73 13.20 -9.52
CA GLY A 28 -6.84 13.91 -10.43
C GLY A 28 -5.63 13.06 -10.81
N ASP A 29 -4.43 13.50 -10.43
CA ASP A 29 -3.17 12.79 -10.67
C ASP A 29 -2.70 11.94 -9.48
N GLU A 30 -3.38 12.04 -8.33
CA GLU A 30 -3.04 11.28 -7.13
C GLU A 30 -3.77 9.94 -7.09
N VAL A 31 -3.08 8.89 -6.65
CA VAL A 31 -3.64 7.55 -6.46
C VAL A 31 -3.46 7.11 -5.00
N LEU A 32 -4.57 6.92 -4.32
CA LEU A 32 -4.63 6.33 -2.99
C LEU A 32 -4.94 4.85 -3.11
N MET A 33 -4.32 4.01 -2.28
CA MET A 33 -4.59 2.57 -2.25
C MET A 33 -5.12 2.17 -0.87
N PHE A 34 -6.14 1.30 -0.86
CA PHE A 34 -6.76 0.76 0.36
C PHE A 34 -6.66 -0.75 0.33
N ASP A 35 -5.96 -1.31 1.31
CA ASP A 35 -5.52 -2.69 1.41
C ASP A 35 -4.63 -3.15 0.24
N CYS A 36 -3.90 -4.23 0.47
CA CYS A 36 -2.95 -4.80 -0.47
C CYS A 36 -3.02 -6.34 -0.42
N GLY A 37 -4.22 -6.88 -0.65
CA GLY A 37 -4.48 -8.31 -0.66
C GLY A 37 -3.89 -9.01 -1.88
N PRO A 38 -4.16 -10.31 -2.06
CA PRO A 38 -3.48 -11.16 -3.04
C PRO A 38 -3.49 -10.61 -4.46
N ALA A 39 -2.29 -10.54 -5.06
CA ALA A 39 -2.03 -10.04 -6.41
C ALA A 39 -2.48 -8.59 -6.66
N ALA A 40 -2.62 -7.77 -5.61
CA ALA A 40 -3.03 -6.37 -5.71
C ALA A 40 -2.12 -5.56 -6.63
N THR A 41 -0.79 -5.75 -6.53
CA THR A 41 0.21 -5.12 -7.40
C THR A 41 -0.03 -5.41 -8.87
N HIS A 42 -0.28 -6.68 -9.21
CA HIS A 42 -0.56 -7.07 -10.60
C HIS A 42 -1.89 -6.52 -11.11
N LYS A 43 -2.93 -6.56 -10.27
CA LYS A 43 -4.26 -6.03 -10.61
C LYS A 43 -4.24 -4.51 -10.78
N LEU A 44 -3.43 -3.80 -9.99
CA LEU A 44 -3.19 -2.36 -10.15
C LEU A 44 -2.65 -2.06 -11.55
N VAL A 45 -1.63 -2.78 -12.00
CA VAL A 45 -1.08 -2.65 -13.37
C VAL A 45 -2.12 -2.97 -14.44
N LYS A 46 -2.94 -4.02 -14.24
CA LYS A 46 -4.05 -4.37 -15.16
C LYS A 46 -5.11 -3.27 -15.25
N ALA A 47 -5.31 -2.50 -14.20
CA ALA A 47 -6.22 -1.35 -14.18
C ALA A 47 -5.60 -0.08 -14.81
N GLY A 48 -4.37 -0.16 -15.34
CA GLY A 48 -3.65 0.98 -15.90
C GLY A 48 -3.02 1.90 -14.85
N LEU A 49 -3.03 1.47 -13.61
CA LEU A 49 -2.36 2.15 -12.51
C LEU A 49 -1.05 1.41 -12.19
N TYR A 50 0.04 2.14 -11.97
CA TYR A 50 1.32 1.53 -11.64
C TYR A 50 1.66 1.75 -10.17
N PRO A 51 2.39 0.84 -9.52
CA PRO A 51 2.80 1.00 -8.11
C PRO A 51 3.49 2.34 -7.83
N THR A 52 4.22 2.87 -8.81
CA THR A 52 4.92 4.16 -8.72
C THR A 52 4.00 5.38 -8.66
N LEU A 53 2.72 5.24 -8.99
CA LEU A 53 1.72 6.31 -8.88
C LEU A 53 1.07 6.38 -7.49
N VAL A 54 1.27 5.34 -6.66
CA VAL A 54 0.65 5.26 -5.33
C VAL A 54 1.60 5.86 -4.30
N ASP A 55 1.25 7.01 -3.76
CA ASP A 55 2.04 7.68 -2.72
C ASP A 55 1.47 7.48 -1.32
N ASN A 56 0.24 6.99 -1.23
CA ASN A 56 -0.43 6.74 0.03
C ASN A 56 -1.16 5.39 0.01
N LEU A 57 -0.79 4.50 0.92
CA LEU A 57 -1.41 3.20 1.13
C LEU A 57 -2.04 3.17 2.53
N PHE A 58 -3.30 2.76 2.62
CA PHE A 58 -4.07 2.66 3.84
C PHE A 58 -4.49 1.22 4.08
N PHE A 59 -4.17 0.66 5.24
CA PHE A 59 -4.67 -0.64 5.67
C PHE A 59 -5.90 -0.48 6.54
N THR A 60 -6.92 -1.28 6.24
CA THR A 60 -8.09 -1.40 7.13
C THR A 60 -7.75 -2.25 8.35
N HIS A 61 -7.10 -3.38 8.15
CA HIS A 61 -6.59 -4.28 9.19
C HIS A 61 -5.54 -5.24 8.64
N HIS A 62 -4.96 -6.08 9.49
CA HIS A 62 -3.81 -6.91 9.13
C HIS A 62 -4.12 -8.40 8.99
N HIS A 63 -5.32 -8.79 8.53
CA HIS A 63 -5.49 -10.13 8.00
C HIS A 63 -4.71 -10.30 6.68
N PHE A 64 -4.27 -11.53 6.41
CA PHE A 64 -3.37 -11.79 5.26
C PHE A 64 -4.01 -11.46 3.90
N ASP A 65 -5.31 -11.63 3.77
CA ASP A 65 -6.04 -11.33 2.52
C ASP A 65 -6.25 -9.82 2.28
N HIS A 66 -5.82 -8.98 3.22
CA HIS A 66 -5.75 -7.52 3.10
C HIS A 66 -4.32 -6.99 2.93
N ASN A 67 -3.28 -7.81 3.19
CA ASN A 67 -1.91 -7.31 3.17
C ASN A 67 -0.83 -8.23 2.56
N ILE A 68 -1.18 -9.44 2.09
CA ILE A 68 -0.17 -10.42 1.67
C ILE A 68 0.65 -9.99 0.44
N ASP A 69 0.14 -9.11 -0.41
CA ASP A 69 0.87 -8.58 -1.57
C ASP A 69 1.69 -7.32 -1.23
N TYR A 70 1.64 -6.85 0.00
CA TYR A 70 2.34 -5.65 0.45
C TYR A 70 3.87 -5.72 0.22
N PRO A 71 4.57 -6.82 0.51
CA PRO A 71 5.99 -6.96 0.16
C PRO A 71 6.26 -6.80 -1.34
N CYS A 72 5.44 -7.42 -2.18
CA CYS A 72 5.53 -7.29 -3.63
C CYS A 72 5.33 -5.84 -4.08
N PHE A 73 4.28 -5.19 -3.59
CA PHE A 73 3.99 -3.79 -3.88
C PHE A 73 5.16 -2.86 -3.50
N LEU A 74 5.69 -2.99 -2.27
CA LEU A 74 6.81 -2.19 -1.79
C LEU A 74 8.04 -2.30 -2.68
N LEU A 75 8.45 -3.54 -2.96
CA LEU A 75 9.65 -3.82 -3.73
C LEU A 75 9.48 -3.45 -5.21
N CYS A 76 8.33 -3.72 -5.82
CA CYS A 76 8.02 -3.28 -7.17
C CYS A 76 8.05 -1.76 -7.29
N ARG A 77 7.37 -1.05 -6.38
CA ARG A 77 7.35 0.42 -6.39
C ARG A 77 8.75 0.99 -6.26
N TRP A 78 9.52 0.54 -5.29
CA TRP A 78 10.89 0.99 -5.06
C TRP A 78 11.80 0.70 -6.27
N ASP A 79 11.75 -0.52 -6.82
CA ASP A 79 12.62 -0.92 -7.95
C ASP A 79 12.26 -0.17 -9.23
N GLN A 80 10.96 0.02 -9.51
CA GLN A 80 10.47 0.65 -10.73
C GLN A 80 10.63 2.18 -10.72
N ALA A 81 10.65 2.80 -9.56
CA ALA A 81 10.84 4.26 -9.45
C ALA A 81 12.20 4.72 -9.96
N ALA A 82 13.20 3.84 -9.98
CA ALA A 82 14.57 4.15 -10.43
C ALA A 82 15.15 5.44 -9.81
N GLY A 83 14.75 5.74 -8.57
CA GLY A 83 15.18 6.94 -7.85
C GLY A 83 14.39 8.22 -8.17
N HIS A 84 13.37 8.14 -9.03
CA HIS A 84 12.50 9.27 -9.39
C HIS A 84 11.13 9.23 -8.67
N GLY A 85 10.88 8.21 -7.86
CA GLY A 85 9.62 8.07 -7.14
C GLY A 85 9.48 9.08 -6.00
N SER A 86 8.25 9.48 -5.76
CA SER A 86 7.82 10.16 -4.55
C SER A 86 7.97 9.26 -3.31
N GLU A 87 7.85 9.87 -2.16
CA GLU A 87 7.80 9.15 -0.89
C GLU A 87 6.53 8.32 -0.79
N LEU A 88 6.64 7.09 -0.25
CA LEU A 88 5.48 6.26 0.06
C LEU A 88 5.12 6.42 1.54
N ASN A 89 3.92 6.89 1.80
CA ASN A 89 3.31 6.88 3.12
C ASN A 89 2.41 5.65 3.27
N VAL A 90 2.52 4.98 4.39
CA VAL A 90 1.71 3.79 4.70
C VAL A 90 1.03 3.99 6.04
N TYR A 91 -0.27 3.94 6.05
CA TYR A 91 -1.11 4.16 7.23
C TYR A 91 -1.92 2.90 7.50
N GLY A 92 -2.11 2.58 8.75
CA GLY A 92 -2.98 1.48 9.14
C GLY A 92 -3.07 1.34 10.66
N PRO A 93 -3.86 0.40 11.16
CA PRO A 93 -3.97 0.18 12.60
C PRO A 93 -2.64 -0.29 13.19
N LYS A 94 -2.60 -0.45 14.50
CA LYS A 94 -1.46 -1.02 15.22
C LYS A 94 -0.87 -2.23 14.47
N LEU A 95 0.46 -2.34 14.45
CA LEU A 95 1.32 -3.29 13.74
C LEU A 95 1.73 -2.87 12.32
N THR A 96 1.22 -1.80 11.74
CA THR A 96 1.61 -1.34 10.40
C THR A 96 3.10 -1.00 10.32
N GLU A 97 3.62 -0.27 11.30
CA GLU A 97 5.06 0.04 11.40
C GLU A 97 5.90 -1.24 11.58
N GLU A 98 5.48 -2.10 12.50
CA GLU A 98 6.19 -3.35 12.81
C GLU A 98 6.23 -4.31 11.61
N ILE A 99 5.10 -4.50 10.92
CA ILE A 99 5.01 -5.34 9.72
C ILE A 99 5.92 -4.78 8.63
N THR A 100 5.88 -3.48 8.38
CA THR A 100 6.74 -2.83 7.38
C THR A 100 8.21 -3.07 7.71
N GLN A 101 8.62 -2.86 8.96
CA GLN A 101 9.99 -3.10 9.39
C GLN A 101 10.41 -4.58 9.24
N LYS A 102 9.52 -5.52 9.56
CA LYS A 102 9.79 -6.97 9.40
C LYS A 102 9.87 -7.40 7.94
N ILE A 103 9.22 -6.70 7.02
CA ILE A 103 9.28 -6.98 5.59
C ILE A 103 10.59 -6.48 4.99
N ILE A 104 10.90 -5.19 5.12
CA ILE A 104 11.98 -4.54 4.36
C ILE A 104 13.03 -3.84 5.20
N GLY A 105 12.87 -3.77 6.52
CA GLY A 105 13.86 -3.18 7.41
C GLY A 105 15.12 -4.05 7.55
N VAL A 106 16.09 -3.53 8.29
CA VAL A 106 17.28 -4.32 8.69
C VAL A 106 16.82 -5.50 9.55
N GLY A 107 17.24 -6.72 9.19
CA GLY A 107 16.75 -7.97 9.78
C GLY A 107 15.39 -8.43 9.22
N GLY A 108 14.82 -7.71 8.26
CA GLY A 108 13.54 -8.04 7.64
C GLY A 108 13.65 -9.15 6.58
N ALA A 109 12.50 -9.72 6.23
CA ALA A 109 12.42 -10.89 5.35
C ALA A 109 13.03 -10.66 3.95
N PHE A 110 12.99 -9.43 3.45
CA PHE A 110 13.50 -9.07 2.11
C PHE A 110 14.77 -8.23 2.15
N GLU A 111 15.47 -8.17 3.30
CA GLU A 111 16.73 -7.43 3.40
C GLU A 111 17.74 -7.90 2.36
N SER A 112 17.95 -9.21 2.22
CA SER A 112 18.92 -9.76 1.27
C SER A 112 18.61 -9.39 -0.18
N ASP A 113 17.32 -9.31 -0.57
CA ASP A 113 16.93 -8.92 -1.92
C ASP A 113 17.29 -7.45 -2.21
N TRP A 114 16.85 -6.52 -1.35
CA TRP A 114 17.16 -5.12 -1.60
C TRP A 114 18.64 -4.79 -1.43
N GLN A 115 19.35 -5.46 -0.50
CA GLN A 115 20.81 -5.31 -0.37
C GLN A 115 21.53 -5.73 -1.66
N ALA A 116 21.13 -6.86 -2.26
CA ALA A 116 21.70 -7.30 -3.53
C ALA A 116 21.45 -6.25 -4.65
N ARG A 117 20.25 -5.68 -4.72
CA ARG A 117 19.91 -4.64 -5.72
C ARG A 117 20.64 -3.33 -5.49
N VAL A 118 20.92 -2.97 -4.25
CA VAL A 118 21.65 -1.74 -3.88
C VAL A 118 23.15 -1.89 -4.14
N ASN A 119 23.74 -3.05 -3.82
CA ASN A 119 25.20 -3.18 -3.75
C ASN A 119 25.83 -3.92 -4.93
N HIS A 120 25.10 -4.80 -5.62
CA HIS A 120 25.68 -5.58 -6.71
C HIS A 120 25.94 -4.70 -7.95
N PRO A 121 27.16 -4.70 -8.53
CA PRO A 121 27.53 -3.80 -9.63
C PRO A 121 26.59 -3.88 -10.84
N TYR A 122 26.17 -5.08 -11.22
CA TYR A 122 25.24 -5.27 -12.33
C TYR A 122 23.86 -4.66 -12.04
N SER A 123 23.35 -4.81 -10.83
CA SER A 123 22.08 -4.20 -10.40
C SER A 123 22.16 -2.67 -10.39
N GLN A 124 23.29 -2.12 -9.96
CA GLN A 124 23.55 -0.68 -10.02
C GLN A 124 23.59 -0.18 -11.47
N GLN A 125 24.22 -0.93 -12.38
CA GLN A 125 24.22 -0.57 -13.81
C GLN A 125 22.80 -0.56 -14.40
N VAL A 126 21.97 -1.55 -14.08
CA VAL A 126 20.56 -1.58 -14.52
C VAL A 126 19.80 -0.38 -13.97
N PHE A 127 20.00 -0.04 -12.69
CA PHE A 127 19.38 1.13 -12.05
C PHE A 127 19.78 2.44 -12.76
N VAL A 128 21.05 2.63 -13.06
CA VAL A 128 21.54 3.82 -13.79
C VAL A 128 20.98 3.88 -15.22
N ASN A 129 20.91 2.74 -15.91
CA ASN A 129 20.34 2.67 -17.27
C ASN A 129 18.84 3.03 -17.30
N ARG A 130 18.15 2.90 -16.18
CA ARG A 130 16.74 3.32 -15.99
C ARG A 130 16.61 4.79 -15.57
N GLY A 131 17.70 5.53 -15.50
CA GLY A 131 17.73 6.95 -15.10
C GLY A 131 18.03 7.20 -13.62
N GLY A 132 18.31 6.17 -12.82
CA GLY A 132 18.69 6.32 -11.43
C GLY A 132 20.09 6.89 -11.24
N ALA A 133 20.31 7.58 -10.12
CA ALA A 133 21.61 8.12 -9.72
C ALA A 133 22.17 7.36 -8.50
N LEU A 134 23.45 7.03 -8.52
CA LEU A 134 24.11 6.39 -7.37
C LEU A 134 24.52 7.43 -6.30
N PRO A 135 24.53 7.04 -5.00
CA PRO A 135 24.22 5.69 -4.51
C PRO A 135 22.73 5.38 -4.56
N ARG A 136 22.38 4.12 -4.88
CA ARG A 136 20.98 3.66 -4.82
C ARG A 136 20.54 3.58 -3.37
N ILE A 137 19.45 4.23 -3.04
CA ILE A 137 18.92 4.25 -1.67
C ILE A 137 18.05 3.01 -1.43
N PRO A 138 18.18 2.34 -0.27
CA PRO A 138 17.27 1.26 0.13
C PRO A 138 15.80 1.68 0.15
N PRO A 139 14.83 0.72 0.10
CA PRO A 139 13.42 1.06 0.26
C PRO A 139 13.17 1.65 1.66
N ALA A 140 12.50 2.79 1.72
CA ALA A 140 12.26 3.52 2.97
C ALA A 140 10.84 4.15 2.98
N PRO A 141 9.76 3.34 2.97
CA PRO A 141 8.42 3.87 3.13
C PRO A 141 8.25 4.45 4.54
N LYS A 142 7.41 5.47 4.66
CA LYS A 142 7.01 6.04 5.95
C LYS A 142 5.76 5.34 6.45
N ALA A 143 5.94 4.27 7.19
CA ALA A 143 4.85 3.57 7.85
C ALA A 143 4.48 4.26 9.17
N LYS A 144 3.18 4.31 9.47
CA LYS A 144 2.63 4.91 10.67
C LYS A 144 1.41 4.12 11.17
N ASP A 145 1.46 3.73 12.44
CA ASP A 145 0.30 3.23 13.15
C ASP A 145 -0.67 4.39 13.42
N VAL A 146 -1.93 4.23 13.01
CA VAL A 146 -2.98 5.24 13.18
C VAL A 146 -4.20 4.67 13.88
N GLY A 147 -5.00 5.54 14.49
CA GLY A 147 -6.26 5.23 15.14
C GLY A 147 -7.41 6.02 14.55
N VAL A 148 -8.47 6.17 15.35
CA VAL A 148 -9.67 6.95 14.99
C VAL A 148 -9.33 8.43 14.84
N GLY A 149 -9.91 9.08 13.85
CA GLY A 149 -9.76 10.50 13.56
C GLY A 149 -9.14 10.76 12.20
N GLU A 150 -8.58 11.95 12.01
CA GLU A 150 -7.88 12.31 10.79
C GLU A 150 -6.58 11.51 10.65
N VAL A 151 -6.39 10.91 9.48
CA VAL A 151 -5.22 10.06 9.17
C VAL A 151 -4.24 10.79 8.27
N ALA A 152 -4.74 11.33 7.17
CA ALA A 152 -3.93 12.03 6.18
C ALA A 152 -4.81 12.93 5.31
N SER A 153 -4.18 13.93 4.69
CA SER A 153 -4.84 14.79 3.70
C SER A 153 -3.89 15.16 2.57
N GLY A 154 -4.44 15.41 1.39
CA GLY A 154 -3.75 15.90 0.21
C GLY A 154 -4.42 17.17 -0.31
N LYS A 155 -4.16 17.50 -1.57
CA LYS A 155 -4.70 18.72 -2.17
C LYS A 155 -6.23 18.74 -2.22
N ASP A 156 -6.80 17.65 -2.70
CA ASP A 156 -8.24 17.53 -2.97
C ASP A 156 -8.88 16.33 -2.26
N TRP A 157 -8.27 15.86 -1.17
CA TRP A 157 -8.78 14.73 -0.40
C TRP A 157 -8.36 14.81 1.07
N GLN A 158 -9.19 14.21 1.91
CA GLN A 158 -8.91 13.97 3.34
C GLN A 158 -9.37 12.56 3.70
N VAL A 159 -8.54 11.83 4.43
CA VAL A 159 -8.88 10.50 4.97
C VAL A 159 -9.08 10.60 6.47
N THR A 160 -10.24 10.14 6.92
CA THR A 160 -10.55 9.93 8.34
C THR A 160 -10.81 8.46 8.59
N ALA A 161 -10.45 7.97 9.78
CA ALA A 161 -10.69 6.60 10.19
C ALA A 161 -11.66 6.53 11.38
N ALA A 162 -12.48 5.48 11.39
CA ALA A 162 -13.32 5.07 12.49
C ALA A 162 -13.05 3.61 12.84
N LEU A 163 -13.39 3.18 14.05
CA LEU A 163 -13.32 1.76 14.41
C LEU A 163 -14.31 0.95 13.56
N ALA A 164 -13.85 -0.19 13.07
CA ALA A 164 -14.68 -1.24 12.50
C ALA A 164 -14.69 -2.43 13.45
N GLU A 165 -15.86 -2.92 13.82
CA GLU A 165 -15.98 -4.09 14.69
C GLU A 165 -15.73 -5.36 13.85
N HIS A 166 -14.70 -6.12 14.19
CA HIS A 166 -14.33 -7.34 13.46
C HIS A 166 -13.79 -8.44 14.38
N VAL A 167 -12.50 -8.43 14.73
CA VAL A 167 -11.84 -9.51 15.48
C VAL A 167 -11.10 -9.04 16.74
N GLN A 168 -11.52 -7.90 17.28
CA GLN A 168 -10.95 -7.40 18.53
C GLN A 168 -11.12 -8.42 19.67
N PRO A 169 -10.19 -8.52 20.60
CA PRO A 169 -9.03 -7.62 20.80
C PRO A 169 -7.75 -8.06 20.07
N TYR A 170 -7.81 -9.03 19.15
CA TYR A 170 -6.63 -9.63 18.54
C TYR A 170 -6.01 -8.75 17.44
N LEU A 171 -6.83 -8.10 16.62
CA LEU A 171 -6.41 -7.12 15.63
C LEU A 171 -7.32 -5.89 15.72
N ASP A 172 -6.72 -4.72 15.61
CA ASP A 172 -7.45 -3.48 15.42
C ASP A 172 -7.92 -3.39 13.97
N SER A 173 -9.15 -2.92 13.77
CA SER A 173 -9.74 -2.74 12.44
C SER A 173 -10.30 -1.33 12.30
N LEU A 174 -10.05 -0.72 11.16
CA LEU A 174 -10.43 0.65 10.82
C LEU A 174 -11.26 0.68 9.53
N ALA A 175 -12.32 1.47 9.54
CA ALA A 175 -13.00 1.91 8.33
C ALA A 175 -12.45 3.28 7.94
N SER A 176 -12.05 3.45 6.68
CA SER A 176 -11.51 4.71 6.16
C SER A 176 -12.56 5.43 5.34
N ARG A 177 -12.83 6.70 5.63
CA ARG A 177 -13.63 7.60 4.81
C ARG A 177 -12.73 8.60 4.11
N VAL A 178 -12.85 8.66 2.80
CA VAL A 178 -12.18 9.65 1.97
C VAL A 178 -13.18 10.71 1.55
N GLU A 179 -12.90 11.95 1.86
CA GLU A 179 -13.66 13.10 1.39
C GLU A 179 -12.93 13.76 0.22
N THR A 180 -13.70 14.09 -0.82
CA THR A 180 -13.23 14.81 -2.00
C THR A 180 -14.24 15.91 -2.38
N PRO A 181 -13.88 16.88 -3.22
CA PRO A 181 -14.86 17.87 -3.71
C PRO A 181 -16.07 17.29 -4.43
N GLU A 182 -15.97 16.04 -4.91
CA GLU A 182 -17.06 15.37 -5.67
C GLU A 182 -17.95 14.50 -4.78
N GLY A 183 -17.56 14.25 -3.54
CA GLY A 183 -18.27 13.41 -2.60
C GLY A 183 -17.35 12.59 -1.72
N SER A 184 -17.90 11.60 -1.01
CA SER A 184 -17.13 10.74 -0.12
C SER A 184 -17.24 9.27 -0.51
N VAL A 185 -16.15 8.53 -0.26
CA VAL A 185 -16.06 7.07 -0.41
C VAL A 185 -15.64 6.47 0.92
N ILE A 186 -16.23 5.34 1.30
CA ILE A 186 -15.89 4.62 2.52
C ILE A 186 -15.37 3.23 2.16
N PHE A 187 -14.21 2.90 2.69
CA PHE A 187 -13.60 1.57 2.66
C PHE A 187 -13.72 0.98 4.07
N THR A 188 -14.68 0.09 4.26
CA THR A 188 -15.01 -0.46 5.59
C THR A 188 -14.02 -1.53 6.04
N GLY A 189 -13.30 -2.16 5.10
CA GLY A 189 -12.67 -3.44 5.38
C GLY A 189 -13.71 -4.48 5.76
N ASP A 190 -13.29 -5.45 6.55
CA ASP A 190 -14.18 -6.45 7.14
C ASP A 190 -14.81 -5.87 8.40
N THR A 191 -16.12 -5.97 8.49
CA THR A 191 -16.88 -5.51 9.66
C THR A 191 -18.03 -6.47 9.94
N GLN A 192 -18.39 -6.57 11.21
CA GLN A 192 -19.59 -7.30 11.62
C GLN A 192 -20.84 -6.50 11.24
N PRO A 193 -22.00 -7.19 11.10
CA PRO A 193 -23.27 -6.54 10.83
C PRO A 193 -23.73 -5.65 11.99
#